data_c19d76665ef4e39b22e76d22c73a4eaa
#
_entry.id   c19d76665ef4e39b22e76d22c73a4eaa
#
_cell.length_a   1.000
_cell.length_b   1.000
_cell.length_c   1.000
_cell.angle_alpha   90.00
_cell.angle_beta   90.00
_cell.angle_gamma   90.00
#
_symmetry.space_group_name_H-M   'P 1'
#
loop_
_entity.id
_entity.type
_entity.pdbx_description
1 polymer ?
#
loop_
_entity_poly.entity_id
_entity_poly.type
_entity_poly.pdbx_seq_one_letter_code
_entity_poly.pdbx_strand_id
1 'polypeptide(L)'
;MKLPKYVSDEEVKEVCKRLGIRDWSRLKEPEVTLREAKAILKALRIRGMRIDPEQFREGLEVELEHGTAFRDANVTNNHPLLTGKIVVAHMKETLDYYKRLDVAELEGDLLKAFRRKDFKKAASVYKRLISARMSLSQSEAAEP
;
A
#
# COMPACT_ATOMS: atom_id res chain seq x y z
N MET A 1 13.07 21.54 15.20
CA MET A 1 14.24 20.71 14.82
C MET A 1 14.05 20.26 13.39
N LYS A 2 15.08 20.41 12.54
CA LYS A 2 15.00 19.94 11.13
C LYS A 2 15.35 18.46 11.11
N LEU A 3 14.41 17.61 10.64
CA LEU A 3 14.66 16.18 10.50
C LEU A 3 15.62 15.91 9.35
N PRO A 4 16.53 14.92 9.46
CA PRO A 4 17.40 14.53 8.35
C PRO A 4 16.58 13.83 7.25
N LYS A 5 16.97 14.03 6.00
CA LYS A 5 16.52 13.17 4.90
C LYS A 5 17.40 11.92 4.87
N TYR A 6 16.81 10.77 5.16
CA TYR A 6 17.55 9.50 5.16
C TYR A 6 17.74 8.91 3.77
N VAL A 7 16.87 9.28 2.80
CA VAL A 7 16.89 8.78 1.43
C VAL A 7 16.79 9.96 0.48
N SER A 8 17.75 10.08 -0.45
CA SER A 8 17.73 11.14 -1.47
C SER A 8 16.93 10.71 -2.70
N ASP A 9 16.49 11.73 -3.49
CA ASP A 9 15.80 11.48 -4.76
C ASP A 9 16.72 10.76 -5.76
N GLU A 10 18.03 11.04 -5.71
CA GLU A 10 19.04 10.40 -6.55
C GLU A 10 19.15 8.90 -6.24
N GLU A 11 19.12 8.53 -4.97
CA GLU A 11 19.12 7.13 -4.52
C GLU A 11 17.87 6.40 -5.00
N VAL A 12 16.68 7.01 -4.84
CA VAL A 12 15.42 6.44 -5.34
C VAL A 12 15.50 6.20 -6.84
N LYS A 13 15.97 7.18 -7.64
CA LYS A 13 16.14 7.06 -9.10
C LYS A 13 17.07 5.91 -9.46
N GLU A 14 18.22 5.82 -8.79
CA GLU A 14 19.21 4.79 -9.09
C GLU A 14 18.66 3.40 -8.79
N VAL A 15 17.96 3.22 -7.69
CA VAL A 15 17.33 1.94 -7.35
C VAL A 15 16.21 1.59 -8.33
N CYS A 16 15.36 2.55 -8.71
CA CYS A 16 14.33 2.34 -9.73
C CYS A 16 14.93 1.89 -11.07
N LYS A 17 16.03 2.55 -11.50
CA LYS A 17 16.76 2.18 -12.71
C LYS A 17 17.31 0.76 -12.63
N ARG A 18 17.92 0.37 -11.51
CA ARG A 18 18.45 -1.00 -11.30
C ARG A 18 17.36 -2.05 -11.30
N LEU A 19 16.16 -1.72 -10.81
CA LEU A 19 14.99 -2.61 -10.82
C LEU A 19 14.27 -2.66 -12.16
N GLY A 20 14.58 -1.74 -13.09
CA GLY A 20 13.90 -1.59 -14.38
C GLY A 20 12.44 -1.15 -14.23
N ILE A 21 12.14 -0.31 -13.24
CA ILE A 21 10.83 0.27 -12.95
C ILE A 21 10.80 1.77 -13.20
N ARG A 22 9.61 2.39 -13.15
CA ARG A 22 9.45 3.84 -13.25
C ARG A 22 10.22 4.56 -12.13
N ASP A 23 10.54 5.83 -12.34
CA ASP A 23 11.17 6.69 -11.33
C ASP A 23 10.14 7.08 -10.25
N TRP A 24 10.21 6.45 -9.10
CA TRP A 24 9.29 6.66 -7.98
C TRP A 24 9.56 7.97 -7.22
N SER A 25 10.71 8.61 -7.41
CA SER A 25 10.96 9.96 -6.85
C SER A 25 10.03 11.02 -7.41
N ARG A 26 9.38 10.73 -8.53
CA ARG A 26 8.48 11.66 -9.27
C ARG A 26 7.04 11.20 -9.32
N LEU A 27 6.68 10.14 -8.59
CA LEU A 27 5.29 9.69 -8.54
C LEU A 27 4.39 10.77 -7.94
N LYS A 28 3.27 11.03 -8.62
CA LYS A 28 2.21 11.92 -8.16
C LYS A 28 1.03 11.12 -7.58
N GLU A 29 0.81 9.95 -8.16
CA GLU A 29 -0.25 9.02 -7.78
C GLU A 29 0.38 7.72 -7.27
N PRO A 30 -0.23 7.05 -6.30
CA PRO A 30 0.32 5.85 -5.67
C PRO A 30 0.12 4.57 -6.51
N GLU A 31 -0.02 4.69 -7.83
CA GLU A 31 -0.25 3.55 -8.71
C GLU A 31 1.03 2.73 -8.91
N VAL A 32 0.92 1.41 -8.73
CA VAL A 32 1.99 0.44 -8.93
C VAL A 32 1.55 -0.62 -9.94
N THR A 33 2.37 -0.86 -10.96
CA THR A 33 2.11 -1.95 -11.88
C THR A 33 2.50 -3.32 -11.29
N LEU A 34 1.82 -4.38 -11.69
CA LEU A 34 2.18 -5.74 -11.28
C LEU A 34 3.63 -6.10 -11.63
N ARG A 35 4.15 -5.56 -12.74
CA ARG A 35 5.56 -5.73 -13.13
C ARG A 35 6.51 -5.11 -12.10
N GLU A 36 6.22 -3.92 -11.62
CA GLU A 36 7.00 -3.23 -10.60
C GLU A 36 6.96 -4.00 -9.27
N ALA A 37 5.77 -4.40 -8.84
CA ALA A 37 5.59 -5.21 -7.64
C ALA A 37 6.41 -6.51 -7.69
N LYS A 38 6.35 -7.25 -8.79
CA LYS A 38 7.16 -8.46 -9.00
C LYS A 38 8.66 -8.19 -8.96
N ALA A 39 9.13 -7.09 -9.56
CA ALA A 39 10.54 -6.71 -9.56
C ALA A 39 11.03 -6.40 -8.13
N ILE A 40 10.24 -5.64 -7.37
CA ILE A 40 10.54 -5.28 -5.98
C ILE A 40 10.53 -6.54 -5.09
N LEU A 41 9.49 -7.36 -5.19
CA LEU A 41 9.34 -8.58 -4.39
C LEU A 41 10.52 -9.54 -4.63
N LYS A 42 10.93 -9.72 -5.89
CA LYS A 42 12.11 -10.51 -6.27
C LYS A 42 13.39 -9.95 -5.65
N ALA A 43 13.57 -8.62 -5.66
CA ALA A 43 14.76 -7.97 -5.11
C ALA A 43 14.85 -8.08 -3.58
N LEU A 44 13.70 -8.11 -2.89
CA LEU A 44 13.62 -8.26 -1.43
C LEU A 44 14.02 -9.66 -0.94
N ARG A 45 14.00 -10.68 -1.80
CA ARG A 45 14.42 -12.07 -1.49
C ARG A 45 13.79 -12.64 -0.22
N ILE A 46 12.47 -12.45 -0.06
CA ILE A 46 11.75 -12.91 1.12
C ILE A 46 11.80 -14.44 1.22
N ARG A 47 12.12 -14.94 2.41
CA ARG A 47 12.16 -16.38 2.71
C ARG A 47 11.08 -16.73 3.74
N GLY A 48 10.55 -17.94 3.65
CA GLY A 48 9.58 -18.46 4.63
C GLY A 48 8.15 -17.91 4.49
N MET A 49 7.88 -17.07 3.49
CA MET A 49 6.54 -16.55 3.18
C MET A 49 6.26 -16.67 1.68
N ARG A 50 5.06 -17.10 1.35
CA ARG A 50 4.54 -17.06 -0.03
C ARG A 50 3.62 -15.84 -0.16
N ILE A 51 4.14 -14.77 -0.70
CA ILE A 51 3.41 -13.52 -0.91
C ILE A 51 2.85 -13.52 -2.33
N ASP A 52 1.55 -13.30 -2.48
CA ASP A 52 0.91 -13.08 -3.77
C ASP A 52 1.32 -11.71 -4.32
N PRO A 53 1.80 -11.63 -5.59
CA PRO A 53 2.28 -10.37 -6.16
C PRO A 53 1.19 -9.30 -6.31
N GLU A 54 -0.10 -9.66 -6.47
CA GLU A 54 -1.19 -8.68 -6.52
C GLU A 54 -1.45 -8.09 -5.14
N GLN A 55 -1.52 -8.90 -4.11
CA GLN A 55 -1.66 -8.41 -2.74
C GLN A 55 -0.47 -7.53 -2.33
N PHE A 56 0.74 -7.92 -2.76
CA PHE A 56 1.93 -7.10 -2.54
C PHE A 56 1.86 -5.76 -3.27
N ARG A 57 1.33 -5.74 -4.51
CA ARG A 57 1.09 -4.53 -5.29
C ARG A 57 0.12 -3.59 -4.57
N GLU A 58 -1.02 -4.12 -4.11
CA GLU A 58 -2.00 -3.36 -3.32
C GLU A 58 -1.36 -2.75 -2.06
N GLY A 59 -0.57 -3.51 -1.34
CA GLY A 59 0.17 -3.01 -0.19
C GLY A 59 1.15 -1.89 -0.55
N LEU A 60 1.87 -2.00 -1.67
CA LEU A 60 2.76 -0.94 -2.16
C LEU A 60 2.00 0.35 -2.47
N GLU A 61 0.80 0.25 -3.09
CA GLU A 61 -0.05 1.40 -3.40
C GLU A 61 -0.50 2.11 -2.12
N VAL A 62 -0.94 1.35 -1.11
CA VAL A 62 -1.34 1.90 0.19
C VAL A 62 -0.18 2.63 0.88
N GLU A 63 1.00 2.02 0.93
CA GLU A 63 2.17 2.67 1.56
C GLU A 63 2.67 3.90 0.77
N LEU A 64 2.55 3.88 -0.56
CA LEU A 64 2.89 5.04 -1.40
C LEU A 64 1.87 6.17 -1.28
N GLU A 65 0.60 5.88 -0.99
CA GLU A 65 -0.41 6.91 -0.75
C GLU A 65 0.01 7.83 0.39
N HIS A 66 0.53 7.30 1.48
CA HIS A 66 1.07 8.11 2.57
C HIS A 66 2.19 9.03 2.09
N GLY A 67 3.11 8.53 1.28
CA GLY A 67 4.23 9.31 0.76
C GLY A 67 3.84 10.38 -0.27
N THR A 68 2.77 10.15 -1.04
CA THR A 68 2.26 11.10 -2.04
C THR A 68 1.33 12.14 -1.43
N ALA A 69 0.45 11.73 -0.49
CA ALA A 69 -0.52 12.60 0.17
C ALA A 69 0.10 13.43 1.30
N PHE A 70 1.04 12.85 2.06
CA PHE A 70 1.62 13.45 3.27
C PHE A 70 3.15 13.55 3.15
N ARG A 71 3.63 14.44 2.29
CA ARG A 71 5.06 14.59 2.00
C ARG A 71 5.92 14.93 3.22
N ASP A 72 5.37 15.61 4.20
CA ASP A 72 6.01 15.95 5.47
C ASP A 72 6.17 14.74 6.41
N ALA A 73 5.37 13.69 6.19
CA ALA A 73 5.42 12.41 6.92
C ALA A 73 6.07 11.27 6.09
N ASN A 74 6.57 11.55 4.89
CA ASN A 74 7.17 10.54 4.01
C ASN A 74 8.61 10.21 4.44
N VAL A 75 8.78 9.18 5.25
CA VAL A 75 10.08 8.74 5.77
C VAL A 75 10.89 7.89 4.79
N THR A 76 10.23 7.24 3.83
CA THR A 76 10.89 6.39 2.83
C THR A 76 11.32 7.14 1.58
N ASN A 77 10.85 8.36 1.39
CA ASN A 77 10.96 9.12 0.15
C ASN A 77 10.53 8.29 -1.09
N ASN A 78 9.50 7.46 -0.94
CA ASN A 78 9.00 6.53 -1.96
C ASN A 78 10.07 5.55 -2.49
N HIS A 79 11.09 5.23 -1.70
CA HIS A 79 12.13 4.28 -2.09
C HIS A 79 11.53 2.86 -2.22
N PRO A 80 11.57 2.23 -3.41
CA PRO A 80 10.79 1.02 -3.70
C PRO A 80 11.09 -0.16 -2.76
N LEU A 81 12.36 -0.35 -2.39
CA LEU A 81 12.72 -1.45 -1.49
C LEU A 81 12.36 -1.17 -0.03
N LEU A 82 12.40 0.09 0.42
CA LEU A 82 11.99 0.44 1.78
C LEU A 82 10.48 0.36 1.91
N THR A 83 9.74 0.91 0.96
CA THR A 83 8.27 0.76 0.88
C THR A 83 7.88 -0.72 0.87
N GLY A 84 8.54 -1.53 0.02
CA GLY A 84 8.29 -2.96 -0.02
C GLY A 84 8.63 -3.71 1.28
N LYS A 85 9.63 -3.26 2.06
CA LYS A 85 9.92 -3.82 3.38
C LYS A 85 8.82 -3.51 4.40
N ILE A 86 8.21 -2.33 4.34
CA ILE A 86 7.05 -1.99 5.18
C ILE A 86 5.89 -2.93 4.87
N VAL A 87 5.57 -3.10 3.57
CA VAL A 87 4.53 -4.04 3.14
C VAL A 87 4.80 -5.46 3.67
N VAL A 88 6.03 -5.94 3.53
CA VAL A 88 6.40 -7.27 4.05
C VAL A 88 6.28 -7.35 5.57
N ALA A 89 6.59 -6.28 6.30
CA ALA A 89 6.46 -6.27 7.76
C ALA A 89 4.99 -6.46 8.18
N HIS A 90 4.06 -5.76 7.53
CA HIS A 90 2.63 -5.95 7.78
C HIS A 90 2.12 -7.33 7.35
N MET A 91 2.58 -7.84 6.21
CA MET A 91 2.23 -9.20 5.76
C MET A 91 2.81 -10.32 6.65
N LYS A 92 3.81 -10.03 7.48
CA LYS A 92 4.28 -10.96 8.52
C LYS A 92 3.36 -11.02 9.74
N GLU A 93 2.58 -9.97 9.99
CA GLU A 93 1.55 -10.00 11.03
C GLU A 93 0.37 -10.87 10.56
N THR A 94 -0.11 -10.62 9.34
CA THR A 94 -1.11 -11.43 8.64
C THR A 94 -1.03 -11.18 7.13
N LEU A 95 -1.19 -12.23 6.31
CA LEU A 95 -1.11 -12.11 4.84
C LEU A 95 -2.24 -11.25 4.25
N ASP A 96 -3.37 -11.17 4.92
CA ASP A 96 -4.55 -10.38 4.53
C ASP A 96 -4.59 -8.96 5.14
N TYR A 97 -3.46 -8.47 5.67
CA TYR A 97 -3.35 -7.18 6.37
C TYR A 97 -4.03 -6.03 5.62
N TYR A 98 -3.74 -5.86 4.34
CA TYR A 98 -4.28 -4.74 3.55
C TYR A 98 -5.77 -4.89 3.24
N LYS A 99 -6.31 -6.10 3.19
CA LYS A 99 -7.76 -6.31 3.10
C LYS A 99 -8.46 -5.92 4.40
N ARG A 100 -7.86 -6.20 5.56
CA ARG A 100 -8.35 -5.75 6.87
C ARG A 100 -8.30 -4.24 6.99
N LEU A 101 -7.22 -3.62 6.52
CA LEU A 101 -7.05 -2.18 6.51
C LEU A 101 -8.12 -1.51 5.63
N ASP A 102 -8.36 -1.99 4.40
CA ASP A 102 -9.39 -1.47 3.49
C ASP A 102 -10.79 -1.49 4.15
N VAL A 103 -11.15 -2.58 4.83
CA VAL A 103 -12.40 -2.67 5.60
C VAL A 103 -12.46 -1.59 6.69
N ALA A 104 -11.39 -1.44 7.48
CA ALA A 104 -11.36 -0.46 8.57
C ALA A 104 -11.44 0.99 8.07
N GLU A 105 -10.75 1.31 6.97
CA GLU A 105 -10.80 2.63 6.34
C GLU A 105 -12.18 2.95 5.78
N LEU A 106 -12.81 2.00 5.09
CA LEU A 106 -14.17 2.16 4.55
C LEU A 106 -15.21 2.32 5.67
N GLU A 107 -15.07 1.65 6.80
CA GLU A 107 -15.91 1.87 7.99
C GLU A 107 -15.74 3.28 8.54
N GLY A 108 -14.51 3.79 8.63
CA GLY A 108 -14.21 5.16 9.02
C GLY A 108 -14.80 6.20 8.06
N ASP A 109 -14.68 5.96 6.77
CA ASP A 109 -15.21 6.85 5.73
C ASP A 109 -16.75 6.87 5.70
N LEU A 110 -17.37 5.71 5.92
CA LEU A 110 -18.84 5.63 6.07
C LEU A 110 -19.33 6.48 7.23
N LEU A 111 -18.67 6.38 8.40
CA LEU A 111 -18.99 7.19 9.57
C LEU A 111 -18.82 8.69 9.30
N LYS A 112 -17.71 9.09 8.63
CA LYS A 112 -17.48 10.49 8.24
C LYS A 112 -18.57 11.00 7.30
N ALA A 113 -18.99 10.19 6.30
CA ALA A 113 -20.05 10.55 5.37
C ALA A 113 -21.40 10.76 6.08
N PHE A 114 -21.77 9.88 7.01
CA PHE A 114 -22.98 10.05 7.82
C PHE A 114 -22.94 11.31 8.69
N ARG A 115 -21.85 11.59 9.38
CA ARG A 115 -21.69 12.81 10.19
C ARG A 115 -21.83 14.08 9.38
N ARG A 116 -21.40 14.05 8.11
CA ARG A 116 -21.54 15.17 7.15
C ARG A 116 -22.90 15.21 6.44
N LYS A 117 -23.79 14.26 6.72
CA LYS A 117 -25.08 14.07 6.03
C LYS A 117 -24.95 13.90 4.52
N ASP A 118 -23.79 13.41 4.05
CA ASP A 118 -23.54 13.08 2.64
C ASP A 118 -24.00 11.64 2.36
N PHE A 119 -25.30 11.48 2.20
CA PHE A 119 -25.92 10.16 2.01
C PHE A 119 -25.57 9.53 0.66
N LYS A 120 -25.26 10.34 -0.36
CA LYS A 120 -24.81 9.82 -1.66
C LYS A 120 -23.42 9.14 -1.52
N LYS A 121 -22.50 9.84 -0.84
CA LYS A 121 -21.17 9.26 -0.52
C LYS A 121 -21.31 8.06 0.39
N ALA A 122 -22.14 8.12 1.43
CA ALA A 122 -22.38 7.00 2.34
C ALA A 122 -22.84 5.75 1.60
N ALA A 123 -23.80 5.88 0.67
CA ALA A 123 -24.29 4.75 -0.13
C ALA A 123 -23.19 4.16 -1.02
N SER A 124 -22.33 4.99 -1.61
CA SER A 124 -21.18 4.53 -2.43
C SER A 124 -20.16 3.79 -1.58
N VAL A 125 -19.76 4.36 -0.44
CA VAL A 125 -18.80 3.75 0.50
C VAL A 125 -19.36 2.44 1.05
N TYR A 126 -20.65 2.37 1.38
CA TYR A 126 -21.29 1.16 1.87
C TYR A 126 -21.18 -0.01 0.87
N LYS A 127 -21.42 0.26 -0.43
CA LYS A 127 -21.26 -0.78 -1.47
C LYS A 127 -19.82 -1.31 -1.54
N ARG A 128 -18.83 -0.42 -1.45
CA ARG A 128 -17.41 -0.82 -1.41
C ARG A 128 -17.10 -1.65 -0.17
N LEU A 129 -17.61 -1.25 0.99
CA LEU A 129 -17.42 -1.95 2.25
C LEU A 129 -17.96 -3.40 2.20
N ILE A 130 -19.14 -3.61 1.59
CA ILE A 130 -19.66 -4.97 1.38
C ILE A 130 -18.69 -5.81 0.54
N SER A 131 -18.19 -5.27 -0.57
CA SER A 131 -17.21 -5.97 -1.43
C SER A 131 -15.91 -6.26 -0.69
N ALA A 132 -15.39 -5.31 0.07
CA ALA A 132 -14.16 -5.47 0.86
C ALA A 132 -14.32 -6.56 1.94
N ARG A 133 -15.44 -6.58 2.67
CA ARG A 133 -15.75 -7.62 3.65
C ARG A 133 -15.87 -9.01 3.03
N MET A 134 -16.48 -9.11 1.85
CA MET A 134 -16.57 -10.38 1.12
C MET A 134 -15.16 -10.88 0.72
N SER A 135 -14.32 -9.99 0.19
CA SER A 135 -12.94 -10.33 -0.18
C SER A 135 -12.12 -10.77 1.03
N LEU A 136 -12.26 -10.11 2.18
CA LEU A 136 -11.60 -10.49 3.42
C LEU A 136 -12.07 -11.87 3.89
N SER A 137 -13.38 -12.10 3.97
CA SER A 137 -13.95 -13.40 4.40
C SER A 137 -13.50 -14.56 3.51
N GLN A 138 -13.36 -14.34 2.20
CA GLN A 138 -12.81 -15.34 1.27
C GLN A 138 -11.34 -15.65 1.57
N SER A 139 -10.54 -14.64 1.94
CA SER A 139 -9.14 -14.87 2.35
C SER A 139 -9.06 -15.67 3.64
N GLU A 140 -9.84 -15.30 4.65
CA GLU A 140 -9.89 -15.99 5.95
C GLU A 140 -10.33 -17.45 5.78
N ALA A 141 -11.28 -17.72 4.90
CA ALA A 141 -11.73 -19.09 4.62
C ALA A 141 -10.70 -19.94 3.84
N ALA A 142 -9.75 -19.29 3.15
CA ALA A 142 -8.70 -19.97 2.38
C ALA A 142 -7.42 -20.21 3.20
N GLU A 143 -7.27 -19.59 4.35
CA GLU A 143 -6.16 -19.87 5.28
C GLU A 143 -6.43 -21.20 6.00
N PRO A 144 -5.42 -22.11 6.05
CA PRO A 144 -5.56 -23.43 6.67
C PRO A 144 -5.65 -23.36 8.20
#